data_6d0d94afbbce12c39cf68b69286a00a4
#
_entry.id   6d0d94afbbce12c39cf68b69286a00a4
#
_cell.length_a   1.000
_cell.length_b   1.000
_cell.length_c   1.000
_cell.angle_alpha   90.00
_cell.angle_beta   90.00
_cell.angle_gamma   90.00
#
_symmetry.space_group_name_H-M   'P 1'
#
loop_
_entity.id
_entity.type
_entity.pdbx_description
1 polymer ?
#
loop_
_entity_poly.entity_id
_entity_poly.type
_entity_poly.pdbx_seq_one_letter_code
_entity_poly.pdbx_strand_id
1 'polypeptide(L)'
;MKKGNPKKLDTSDMCGAKIAVQTGTVQEEEANTIAKGCEADNKAEVMSYKRQAEAATAVATGKADAFYADSPVAGYAISQTDGQLEALGDVEGVAKQGIAVKKGNTQLAEAVQKAVQKLMDDGTYMKILKHWGVESGALDKAEINPTDLD
;
A
#
# COMPACT_ATOMS: atom_id res chain seq x y z
N MET A 1 3.16 4.68 10.14
CA MET A 1 3.75 4.69 11.52
C MET A 1 2.87 5.45 12.50
N LYS A 2 3.19 5.43 13.79
CA LYS A 2 2.53 6.30 14.77
C LYS A 2 2.78 7.78 14.45
N LYS A 3 1.75 8.60 14.66
CA LYS A 3 1.82 10.05 14.43
C LYS A 3 2.96 10.69 15.20
N GLY A 4 3.67 11.62 14.55
CA GLY A 4 4.82 12.33 15.09
C GLY A 4 6.12 11.52 15.09
N ASN A 5 6.15 10.36 14.45
CA ASN A 5 7.33 9.51 14.31
C ASN A 5 8.15 9.37 15.61
N PRO A 6 7.57 8.84 16.69
CA PRO A 6 8.24 8.80 18.00
C PRO A 6 9.52 7.95 18.03
N LYS A 7 9.65 7.05 17.06
CA LYS A 7 10.82 6.17 16.90
C LYS A 7 11.88 6.76 15.95
N LYS A 8 11.60 7.92 15.33
CA LYS A 8 12.48 8.57 14.34
C LYS A 8 12.85 7.62 13.20
N LEU A 9 11.82 6.86 12.74
CA LEU A 9 12.00 5.95 11.60
C LEU A 9 12.38 6.74 10.35
N ASP A 10 13.25 6.14 9.54
CA ASP A 10 13.66 6.62 8.23
C ASP A 10 13.47 5.48 7.22
N THR A 11 12.77 5.72 6.11
CA THR A 11 12.56 4.70 5.07
C THR A 11 13.86 4.21 4.43
N SER A 12 14.90 5.05 4.43
CA SER A 12 16.22 4.69 3.92
C SER A 12 17.01 3.77 4.86
N ASP A 13 16.64 3.71 6.15
CA ASP A 13 17.25 2.80 7.14
C ASP A 13 16.20 2.32 8.14
N MET A 14 15.65 1.15 7.88
CA MET A 14 14.67 0.50 8.76
C MET A 14 15.31 -0.54 9.70
N CYS A 15 16.62 -0.58 9.81
CA CYS A 15 17.29 -1.50 10.73
C CYS A 15 16.90 -1.20 12.18
N GLY A 16 16.70 -2.25 12.98
CA GLY A 16 16.22 -2.17 14.36
C GLY A 16 14.71 -1.88 14.51
N ALA A 17 14.01 -1.56 13.43
CA ALA A 17 12.56 -1.30 13.48
C ALA A 17 11.75 -2.61 13.48
N LYS A 18 10.54 -2.55 14.07
CA LYS A 18 9.52 -3.60 13.98
C LYS A 18 8.54 -3.27 12.86
N ILE A 19 8.61 -4.04 11.77
CA ILE A 19 7.83 -3.81 10.56
C ILE A 19 6.67 -4.81 10.50
N ALA A 20 5.44 -4.31 10.62
CA ALA A 20 4.23 -5.11 10.50
C ALA A 20 3.80 -5.20 9.04
N VAL A 21 3.56 -6.41 8.55
CA VAL A 21 3.18 -6.72 7.17
C VAL A 21 2.06 -7.75 7.12
N GLN A 22 1.36 -7.85 5.99
CA GLN A 22 0.48 -8.99 5.75
C GLN A 22 1.27 -10.15 5.13
N THR A 23 1.05 -11.36 5.63
CA THR A 23 1.65 -12.59 5.11
C THR A 23 1.30 -12.81 3.63
N GLY A 24 2.29 -13.20 2.82
CA GLY A 24 2.15 -13.54 1.41
C GLY A 24 2.07 -12.32 0.48
N THR A 25 2.51 -11.15 0.92
CA THR A 25 2.57 -9.92 0.11
C THR A 25 4.00 -9.62 -0.33
N VAL A 26 4.13 -8.79 -1.36
CA VAL A 26 5.45 -8.27 -1.81
C VAL A 26 6.11 -7.46 -0.70
N GLN A 27 5.34 -6.75 0.11
CA GLN A 27 5.85 -5.99 1.25
C GLN A 27 6.47 -6.89 2.32
N GLU A 28 5.96 -8.10 2.52
CA GLU A 28 6.60 -9.08 3.41
C GLU A 28 7.96 -9.52 2.86
N GLU A 29 8.05 -9.77 1.55
CA GLU A 29 9.32 -10.14 0.90
C GLU A 29 10.36 -9.02 0.97
N GLU A 30 9.93 -7.78 0.72
CA GLU A 30 10.78 -6.59 0.82
C GLU A 30 11.23 -6.32 2.24
N ALA A 31 10.33 -6.38 3.24
CA ALA A 31 10.69 -6.23 4.65
C ALA A 31 11.70 -7.28 5.10
N ASN A 32 11.54 -8.54 4.65
CA ASN A 32 12.51 -9.59 4.89
C ASN A 32 13.87 -9.33 4.21
N THR A 33 13.87 -8.69 3.05
CA THR A 33 15.11 -8.30 2.35
C THR A 33 15.82 -7.18 3.10
N ILE A 34 15.09 -6.17 3.58
CA ILE A 34 15.63 -5.13 4.46
C ILE A 34 16.25 -5.76 5.71
N ALA A 35 15.53 -6.64 6.40
CA ALA A 35 16.02 -7.31 7.61
C ALA A 35 17.29 -8.14 7.38
N LYS A 36 17.45 -8.74 6.21
CA LYS A 36 18.66 -9.47 5.83
C LYS A 36 19.85 -8.54 5.55
N GLY A 37 19.60 -7.33 5.09
CA GLY A 37 20.64 -6.32 4.85
C GLY A 37 21.17 -5.66 6.10
N CYS A 38 20.45 -5.78 7.23
CA CYS A 38 20.85 -5.18 8.50
C CYS A 38 21.93 -6.01 9.22
N GLU A 39 22.75 -5.35 10.05
CA GLU A 39 23.73 -5.98 10.91
C GLU A 39 23.07 -6.88 11.96
N ALA A 40 23.78 -7.90 12.43
CA ALA A 40 23.22 -8.95 13.28
C ALA A 40 22.65 -8.43 14.62
N ASP A 41 23.23 -7.38 15.16
CA ASP A 41 22.86 -6.73 16.41
C ASP A 41 21.80 -5.62 16.26
N ASN A 42 21.48 -5.26 15.00
CA ASN A 42 20.49 -4.21 14.68
C ASN A 42 19.51 -4.63 13.58
N LYS A 43 19.05 -5.89 13.60
CA LYS A 43 18.11 -6.40 12.60
C LYS A 43 16.71 -5.78 12.72
N ALA A 44 16.10 -5.47 11.57
CA ALA A 44 14.67 -5.24 11.55
C ALA A 44 13.91 -6.53 11.92
N GLU A 45 12.86 -6.39 12.73
CA GLU A 45 11.94 -7.47 13.09
C GLU A 45 10.73 -7.44 12.17
N VAL A 46 10.55 -8.43 11.30
CA VAL A 46 9.38 -8.54 10.42
C VAL A 46 8.27 -9.28 11.15
N MET A 47 7.16 -8.59 11.37
CA MET A 47 5.98 -9.10 12.07
C MET A 47 4.86 -9.39 11.09
N SER A 48 4.68 -10.65 10.70
CA SER A 48 3.71 -11.08 9.71
C SER A 48 2.35 -11.36 10.32
N TYR A 49 1.29 -10.77 9.77
CA TYR A 49 -0.09 -10.91 10.19
C TYR A 49 -0.95 -11.50 9.07
N LYS A 50 -2.03 -12.18 9.43
CA LYS A 50 -2.95 -12.73 8.42
C LYS A 50 -3.76 -11.66 7.70
N ARG A 51 -4.01 -10.51 8.35
CA ARG A 51 -4.85 -9.42 7.82
C ARG A 51 -4.16 -8.08 7.98
N GLN A 52 -4.35 -7.20 7.01
CA GLN A 52 -3.85 -5.82 7.02
C GLN A 52 -4.30 -5.05 8.28
N ALA A 53 -5.56 -5.22 8.68
CA ALA A 53 -6.09 -4.56 9.88
C ALA A 53 -5.37 -4.97 11.17
N GLU A 54 -4.88 -6.20 11.27
CA GLU A 54 -4.10 -6.68 12.41
C GLU A 54 -2.71 -6.03 12.43
N ALA A 55 -2.07 -5.93 11.27
CA ALA A 55 -0.77 -5.26 11.12
C ALA A 55 -0.88 -3.76 11.45
N ALA A 56 -1.89 -3.07 10.93
CA ALA A 56 -2.15 -1.66 11.26
C ALA A 56 -2.42 -1.45 12.76
N THR A 57 -3.22 -2.33 13.38
CA THR A 57 -3.50 -2.30 14.82
C THR A 57 -2.23 -2.50 15.66
N ALA A 58 -1.30 -3.35 15.21
CA ALA A 58 -0.03 -3.55 15.91
C ALA A 58 0.77 -2.24 16.00
N VAL A 59 0.74 -1.41 14.95
CA VAL A 59 1.40 -0.09 14.99
C VAL A 59 0.63 0.89 15.87
N ALA A 60 -0.70 0.98 15.72
CA ALA A 60 -1.52 1.89 16.52
C ALA A 60 -1.34 1.63 18.03
N THR A 61 -1.24 0.35 18.43
CA THR A 61 -1.03 -0.04 19.84
C THR A 61 0.44 0.02 20.30
N GLY A 62 1.40 0.27 19.39
CA GLY A 62 2.83 0.34 19.71
C GLY A 62 3.53 -1.02 19.82
N LYS A 63 2.90 -2.09 19.35
CA LYS A 63 3.51 -3.42 19.25
C LYS A 63 4.50 -3.50 18.09
N ALA A 64 4.22 -2.79 17.00
CA ALA A 64 5.12 -2.58 15.87
C ALA A 64 5.38 -1.08 15.67
N ASP A 65 6.43 -0.75 14.94
CA ASP A 65 6.89 0.62 14.70
C ASP A 65 6.36 1.16 13.36
N ALA A 66 6.35 0.33 12.31
CA ALA A 66 5.84 0.65 10.99
C ALA A 66 4.87 -0.42 10.48
N PHE A 67 3.87 0.00 9.69
CA PHE A 67 3.00 -0.85 8.88
C PHE A 67 3.35 -0.63 7.42
N TYR A 68 3.75 -1.69 6.72
CA TYR A 68 4.13 -1.64 5.31
C TYR A 68 3.07 -2.34 4.46
N ALA A 69 2.45 -1.61 3.55
CA ALA A 69 1.36 -2.05 2.71
C ALA A 69 1.23 -1.15 1.48
N ASP A 70 0.43 -1.57 0.50
CA ASP A 70 0.07 -0.73 -0.65
C ASP A 70 -0.53 0.59 -0.20
N SER A 71 -0.24 1.67 -0.93
CA SER A 71 -0.68 3.03 -0.56
C SER A 71 -2.18 3.17 -0.30
N PRO A 72 -3.12 2.53 -1.07
CA PRO A 72 -4.55 2.59 -0.74
C PRO A 72 -4.89 1.91 0.59
N VAL A 73 -4.21 0.81 0.92
CA VAL A 73 -4.41 0.08 2.17
C VAL A 73 -3.87 0.87 3.35
N ALA A 74 -2.68 1.46 3.20
CA ALA A 74 -2.09 2.34 4.21
C ALA A 74 -2.94 3.59 4.45
N GLY A 75 -3.41 4.24 3.38
CA GLY A 75 -4.30 5.40 3.47
C GLY A 75 -5.61 5.07 4.20
N TYR A 76 -6.24 3.94 3.88
CA TYR A 76 -7.42 3.48 4.59
C TYR A 76 -7.13 3.21 6.07
N ALA A 77 -6.04 2.51 6.40
CA ALA A 77 -5.66 2.26 7.79
C ALA A 77 -5.46 3.57 8.57
N ILE A 78 -4.82 4.57 7.98
CA ILE A 78 -4.66 5.91 8.57
C ILE A 78 -6.03 6.54 8.85
N SER A 79 -6.95 6.51 7.88
CA SER A 79 -8.30 7.09 8.03
C SER A 79 -9.12 6.45 9.14
N GLN A 80 -8.87 5.16 9.44
CA GLN A 80 -9.60 4.40 10.47
C GLN A 80 -9.02 4.55 11.89
N THR A 81 -7.94 5.30 12.06
CA THR A 81 -7.23 5.40 13.35
C THR A 81 -7.35 6.76 14.02
N ASP A 82 -8.32 7.61 13.61
CA ASP A 82 -8.58 8.93 14.20
C ASP A 82 -7.28 9.77 14.40
N GLY A 83 -6.38 9.71 13.41
CA GLY A 83 -5.13 10.44 13.42
C GLY A 83 -4.04 9.86 14.34
N GLN A 84 -4.15 8.60 14.75
CA GLN A 84 -3.08 7.92 15.52
C GLN A 84 -1.92 7.49 14.63
N LEU A 85 -2.19 7.24 13.35
CA LEU A 85 -1.20 6.87 12.34
C LEU A 85 -1.00 8.00 11.32
N GLU A 86 0.17 8.04 10.73
CA GLU A 86 0.50 8.89 9.58
C GLU A 86 1.42 8.14 8.61
N ALA A 87 1.50 8.63 7.36
CA ALA A 87 2.43 8.11 6.37
C ALA A 87 3.88 8.44 6.75
N LEU A 88 4.82 7.61 6.32
CA LEU A 88 6.25 7.83 6.44
C LEU A 88 6.88 7.78 5.04
N GLY A 89 7.60 8.82 4.67
CA GLY A 89 8.24 8.92 3.36
C GLY A 89 7.27 9.05 2.19
N ASP A 90 7.79 8.88 1.00
CA ASP A 90 7.05 8.92 -0.25
C ASP A 90 6.56 7.52 -0.65
N VAL A 91 5.64 7.45 -1.62
CA VAL A 91 5.20 6.18 -2.19
C VAL A 91 6.30 5.66 -3.12
N GLU A 92 6.80 4.47 -2.81
CA GLU A 92 7.84 3.79 -3.59
C GLU A 92 7.26 2.58 -4.34
N GLY A 93 7.95 2.08 -5.37
CA GLY A 93 7.54 0.89 -6.12
C GLY A 93 6.17 1.04 -6.77
N VAL A 94 5.91 2.18 -7.38
CA VAL A 94 4.60 2.49 -7.97
C VAL A 94 4.26 1.49 -9.07
N ALA A 95 3.12 0.83 -8.97
CA ALA A 95 2.59 -0.07 -9.98
C ALA A 95 1.11 0.19 -10.22
N LYS A 96 0.69 0.06 -11.49
CA LYS A 96 -0.72 0.19 -11.86
C LYS A 96 -1.53 -0.98 -11.29
N GLN A 97 -2.62 -0.69 -10.60
CA GLN A 97 -3.54 -1.73 -10.13
C GLN A 97 -4.52 -2.12 -11.25
N GLY A 98 -4.74 -3.41 -11.42
CA GLY A 98 -5.57 -3.95 -12.49
C GLY A 98 -6.77 -4.74 -12.00
N ILE A 99 -7.84 -4.75 -12.81
CA ILE A 99 -9.02 -5.60 -12.63
C ILE A 99 -8.81 -6.88 -13.43
N ALA A 100 -8.62 -8.01 -12.75
CA ALA A 100 -8.40 -9.29 -13.42
C ALA A 100 -9.72 -9.91 -13.92
N VAL A 101 -9.72 -10.37 -15.16
CA VAL A 101 -10.80 -11.16 -15.76
C VAL A 101 -10.26 -12.51 -16.25
N LYS A 102 -11.15 -13.50 -16.43
CA LYS A 102 -10.75 -14.81 -16.95
C LYS A 102 -10.09 -14.66 -18.33
N LYS A 103 -8.92 -15.25 -18.52
CA LYS A 103 -8.17 -15.23 -19.78
C LYS A 103 -9.09 -15.67 -20.96
N GLY A 104 -9.07 -14.87 -22.03
CA GLY A 104 -9.91 -15.06 -23.22
C GLY A 104 -11.29 -14.42 -23.16
N ASN A 105 -11.71 -13.88 -22.02
CA ASN A 105 -12.98 -13.12 -21.93
C ASN A 105 -12.78 -11.64 -22.28
N THR A 106 -12.48 -11.38 -23.56
CA THR A 106 -12.21 -10.05 -24.10
C THR A 106 -13.42 -9.13 -24.00
N GLN A 107 -14.65 -9.66 -24.20
CA GLN A 107 -15.88 -8.87 -24.08
C GLN A 107 -16.05 -8.30 -22.68
N LEU A 108 -15.78 -9.08 -21.63
CA LEU A 108 -15.85 -8.58 -20.26
C LEU A 108 -14.75 -7.54 -19.98
N ALA A 109 -13.52 -7.80 -20.45
CA ALA A 109 -12.43 -6.84 -20.30
C ALA A 109 -12.76 -5.48 -20.94
N GLU A 110 -13.28 -5.48 -22.17
CA GLU A 110 -13.71 -4.26 -22.86
C GLU A 110 -14.88 -3.55 -22.16
N ALA A 111 -15.85 -4.32 -21.65
CA ALA A 111 -16.97 -3.74 -20.91
C ALA A 111 -16.52 -3.05 -19.63
N VAL A 112 -15.60 -3.70 -18.87
CA VAL A 112 -15.01 -3.13 -17.65
C VAL A 112 -14.17 -1.91 -17.98
N GLN A 113 -13.32 -1.97 -19.01
CA GLN A 113 -12.51 -0.83 -19.44
C GLN A 113 -13.37 0.39 -19.79
N LYS A 114 -14.44 0.21 -20.59
CA LYS A 114 -15.37 1.27 -20.95
C LYS A 114 -16.11 1.84 -19.72
N ALA A 115 -16.48 0.99 -18.77
CA ALA A 115 -17.13 1.43 -17.54
C ALA A 115 -16.20 2.29 -16.68
N VAL A 116 -14.95 1.84 -16.49
CA VAL A 116 -13.94 2.60 -15.75
C VAL A 116 -13.63 3.92 -16.46
N GLN A 117 -13.43 3.91 -17.79
CA GLN A 117 -13.18 5.13 -18.56
C GLN A 117 -14.34 6.13 -18.41
N LYS A 118 -15.60 5.67 -18.45
CA LYS A 118 -16.75 6.53 -18.22
C LYS A 118 -16.74 7.20 -16.84
N LEU A 119 -16.35 6.45 -15.80
CA LEU A 119 -16.20 7.01 -14.45
C LEU A 119 -15.07 8.05 -14.37
N MET A 120 -14.00 7.87 -15.15
CA MET A 120 -12.93 8.86 -15.29
C MET A 120 -13.45 10.13 -15.98
N ASP A 121 -14.12 9.97 -17.11
CA ASP A 121 -14.62 11.07 -17.94
C ASP A 121 -15.67 11.93 -17.22
N ASP A 122 -16.53 11.32 -16.40
CA ASP A 122 -17.58 12.04 -15.66
C ASP A 122 -17.12 12.55 -14.26
N GLY A 123 -15.86 12.30 -13.91
CA GLY A 123 -15.23 12.72 -12.65
C GLY A 123 -15.62 11.90 -11.42
N THR A 124 -16.42 10.85 -11.57
CA THR A 124 -16.82 9.95 -10.47
C THR A 124 -15.61 9.20 -9.93
N TYR A 125 -14.70 8.73 -10.80
CA TYR A 125 -13.44 8.08 -10.43
C TYR A 125 -12.65 8.95 -9.46
N MET A 126 -12.40 10.21 -9.81
CA MET A 126 -11.64 11.12 -8.95
C MET A 126 -12.35 11.40 -7.61
N LYS A 127 -13.68 11.46 -7.58
CA LYS A 127 -14.44 11.61 -6.33
C LYS A 127 -14.28 10.42 -5.42
N ILE A 128 -14.26 9.21 -5.97
CA ILE A 128 -14.03 7.97 -5.20
C ILE A 128 -12.61 7.97 -4.64
N LEU A 129 -11.60 8.26 -5.46
CA LEU A 129 -10.21 8.30 -5.00
C LEU A 129 -10.01 9.32 -3.87
N LYS A 130 -10.55 10.52 -4.00
CA LYS A 130 -10.49 11.56 -2.95
C LYS A 130 -11.20 11.13 -1.66
N HIS A 131 -12.34 10.42 -1.78
CA HIS A 131 -13.04 9.91 -0.61
C HIS A 131 -12.16 8.94 0.20
N TRP A 132 -11.32 8.17 -0.48
CA TRP A 132 -10.43 7.20 0.15
C TRP A 132 -9.00 7.72 0.38
N GLY A 133 -8.69 8.98 0.01
CA GLY A 133 -7.38 9.62 0.22
C GLY A 133 -6.27 9.01 -0.64
N VAL A 134 -6.59 8.56 -1.84
CA VAL A 134 -5.66 7.88 -2.77
C VAL A 134 -5.60 8.53 -4.16
N GLU A 135 -6.00 9.79 -4.24
CA GLU A 135 -6.03 10.55 -5.50
C GLU A 135 -4.66 10.74 -6.15
N SER A 136 -3.58 10.66 -5.37
CA SER A 136 -2.21 10.73 -5.89
C SER A 136 -1.86 9.57 -6.84
N GLY A 137 -2.56 8.43 -6.72
CA GLY A 137 -2.43 7.27 -7.60
C GLY A 137 -3.42 7.26 -8.77
N ALA A 138 -4.08 8.40 -9.07
CA ALA A 138 -5.05 8.46 -10.16
C ALA A 138 -4.39 8.23 -11.53
N LEU A 139 -5.08 7.48 -12.38
CA LEU A 139 -4.72 7.31 -13.78
C LEU A 139 -5.66 8.14 -14.67
N ASP A 140 -5.13 8.62 -15.79
CA ASP A 140 -5.90 9.43 -16.76
C ASP A 140 -6.70 8.57 -17.74
N LYS A 141 -6.34 7.29 -17.88
CA LYS A 141 -6.92 6.40 -18.87
C LYS A 141 -7.01 4.95 -18.38
N ALA A 142 -8.13 4.30 -18.69
CA ALA A 142 -8.30 2.87 -18.47
C ALA A 142 -7.77 2.08 -19.69
N GLU A 143 -6.84 1.16 -19.49
CA GLU A 143 -6.21 0.37 -20.54
C GLU A 143 -6.34 -1.13 -20.29
N ILE A 144 -6.37 -1.91 -21.37
CA ILE A 144 -6.36 -3.38 -21.28
C ILE A 144 -4.93 -3.86 -21.54
N ASN A 145 -4.36 -4.55 -20.55
CA ASN A 145 -2.99 -5.10 -20.61
C ASN A 145 -1.97 -4.08 -21.11
N PRO A 146 -1.83 -2.91 -20.46
CA PRO A 146 -0.80 -1.95 -20.84
C PRO A 146 0.60 -2.59 -20.76
N THR A 147 1.50 -2.17 -21.62
CA THR A 147 2.90 -2.66 -21.65
C THR A 147 3.81 -1.82 -20.77
N ASP A 148 3.42 -0.59 -20.49
CA ASP A 148 4.06 0.35 -19.58
C ASP A 148 3.42 0.19 -18.19
N LEU A 149 4.05 -0.58 -17.34
CA LEU A 149 3.56 -0.85 -15.99
C LEU A 149 4.15 0.09 -14.93
N ASP A 150 5.05 0.96 -15.35
CA ASP A 150 5.74 1.96 -14.51
C ASP A 150 5.00 3.30 -14.51
#